data_25c744eaa60591944ec1211e4df69057
#
_entry.id   25c744eaa60591944ec1211e4df69057
#
_cell.length_a   1.000
_cell.length_b   1.000
_cell.length_c   1.000
_cell.angle_alpha   90.00
_cell.angle_beta   90.00
_cell.angle_gamma   90.00
#
_symmetry.space_group_name_H-M   'P 1'
#
loop_
_entity.id
_entity.type
_entity.pdbx_description
1 polymer ?
#
loop_
_entity_poly.entity_id
_entity_poly.type
_entity_poly.pdbx_seq_one_letter_code
_entity_poly.pdbx_strand_id
1 'polypeptide(L)' 'MDKRQIKSLMDKLRQPIHINYISKYILKQDIDETKKQLDILISEGYVKESTLSSGYYVAV' A
#
# COMPACT_ATOMS: atom_id res chain seq x y z
N MET A 1 -5.14 9.47 -5.89
CA MET A 1 -5.74 8.97 -4.64
C MET A 1 -5.94 10.16 -3.72
N ASP A 2 -7.13 10.35 -3.17
CA ASP A 2 -7.38 11.50 -2.31
C ASP A 2 -6.90 11.24 -0.87
N LYS A 3 -6.94 12.29 -0.04
CA LYS A 3 -6.42 12.21 1.33
C LYS A 3 -7.16 11.19 2.19
N ARG A 4 -8.46 11.01 1.97
CA ARG A 4 -9.24 10.03 2.73
C ARG A 4 -8.82 8.61 2.39
N GLN A 5 -8.58 8.34 1.12
CA GLN A 5 -8.13 7.03 0.67
C GLN A 5 -6.73 6.72 1.20
N ILE A 6 -5.85 7.71 1.20
CA ILE A 6 -4.50 7.55 1.75
C ILE A 6 -4.58 7.23 3.24
N LYS A 7 -5.37 7.99 3.99
CA LYS A 7 -5.50 7.76 5.42
C LYS A 7 -6.08 6.39 5.73
N SER A 8 -7.12 5.99 4.99
CA SER A 8 -7.74 4.68 5.15
C SER A 8 -6.74 3.56 4.85
N LEU A 9 -5.97 3.72 3.78
CA LEU A 9 -4.95 2.74 3.42
C LEU A 9 -3.87 2.65 4.52
N MET A 10 -3.39 3.78 5.01
CA MET A 10 -2.38 3.80 6.07
C MET A 10 -2.90 3.15 7.36
N ASP A 11 -4.17 3.36 7.69
CA ASP A 11 -4.77 2.71 8.86
C ASP A 11 -4.78 1.20 8.71
N LYS A 12 -5.01 0.70 7.51
CA LYS A 12 -5.00 -0.74 7.23
C LYS A 12 -3.59 -1.30 7.17
N LEU A 13 -2.61 -0.47 6.84
CA LEU A 13 -1.21 -0.88 6.71
C LEU A 13 -0.41 -0.70 8.00
N ARG A 14 -1.06 -0.66 9.15
CA ARG A 14 -0.36 -0.62 10.44
C ARG A 14 0.51 -1.86 10.67
N GLN A 15 0.19 -2.94 9.96
CA GLN A 15 0.99 -4.14 9.93
C GLN A 15 1.30 -4.48 8.48
N PRO A 16 2.39 -5.21 8.20
CA PRO A 16 2.73 -5.55 6.82
C PRO A 16 1.62 -6.35 6.15
N ILE A 17 1.21 -5.93 4.95
CA ILE A 17 0.17 -6.59 4.17
C ILE A 17 0.71 -6.83 2.77
N HIS A 18 0.44 -8.01 2.21
CA HIS A 18 0.91 -8.38 0.89
C HIS A 18 0.16 -7.58 -0.19
N ILE A 19 0.88 -7.24 -1.27
CA ILE A 19 0.33 -6.45 -2.36
C ILE A 19 -0.92 -7.10 -2.98
N ASN A 20 -0.97 -8.42 -3.05
CA ASN A 20 -2.14 -9.12 -3.60
C ASN A 20 -3.40 -8.81 -2.77
N TYR A 21 -3.27 -8.78 -1.46
CA TYR A 21 -4.38 -8.43 -0.58
C TYR A 21 -4.77 -6.96 -0.75
N ILE A 22 -3.78 -6.08 -0.82
CA ILE A 22 -4.04 -4.65 -1.03
C ILE A 22 -4.78 -4.43 -2.34
N SER A 23 -4.33 -5.07 -3.41
CA SER A 23 -4.93 -4.97 -4.73
C SER A 23 -6.38 -5.46 -4.73
N LYS A 24 -6.62 -6.62 -4.12
CA LYS A 24 -7.91 -7.30 -4.21
C LYS A 24 -8.94 -6.76 -3.23
N TYR A 25 -8.54 -6.48 -2.01
CA TYR A 25 -9.48 -6.19 -0.93
C TYR A 25 -9.47 -4.74 -0.45
N ILE A 26 -8.38 -4.03 -0.62
CA ILE A 26 -8.25 -2.65 -0.14
C ILE A 26 -8.50 -1.65 -1.26
N LEU A 27 -7.70 -1.71 -2.32
CA LEU A 27 -7.81 -0.77 -3.44
C LEU A 27 -8.75 -1.26 -4.53
N LYS A 28 -9.00 -2.56 -4.60
CA LYS A 28 -9.93 -3.19 -5.56
C LYS A 28 -9.61 -2.79 -6.99
N GLN A 29 -8.34 -2.88 -7.34
CA GLN A 29 -7.83 -2.60 -8.68
C GLN A 29 -6.76 -3.63 -9.03
N ASP A 30 -6.32 -3.67 -10.31
CA ASP A 30 -5.35 -4.69 -10.67
C ASP A 30 -4.00 -4.44 -10.00
N ILE A 31 -3.14 -5.44 -10.06
CA ILE A 31 -1.88 -5.41 -9.31
C ILE A 31 -0.91 -4.37 -9.87
N ASP A 32 -0.93 -4.14 -11.18
CA ASP A 32 -0.05 -3.14 -11.79
C ASP A 32 -0.41 -1.73 -11.33
N GLU A 33 -1.70 -1.41 -11.29
CA GLU A 33 -2.17 -0.12 -10.79
C GLU A 33 -1.89 0.02 -9.30
N THR A 34 -2.08 -1.06 -8.55
CA THR A 34 -1.78 -1.07 -7.11
C THR A 34 -0.30 -0.78 -6.87
N LYS A 35 0.57 -1.42 -7.64
CA LYS A 35 2.00 -1.19 -7.50
C LYS A 35 2.38 0.25 -7.81
N LYS A 36 1.80 0.82 -8.86
CA LYS A 36 2.05 2.23 -9.20
C LYS A 36 1.62 3.15 -8.06
N GLN A 37 0.46 2.92 -7.48
CA GLN A 37 -0.02 3.73 -6.36
C GLN A 37 0.88 3.58 -5.14
N LEU A 38 1.30 2.36 -4.83
CA LEU A 38 2.19 2.13 -3.71
C LEU A 38 3.54 2.78 -3.93
N ASP A 39 4.07 2.74 -5.15
CA ASP A 39 5.34 3.40 -5.47
C ASP A 39 5.25 4.92 -5.26
N ILE A 40 4.13 5.52 -5.65
CA ILE A 40 3.89 6.95 -5.41
C ILE A 40 3.85 7.24 -3.91
N LEU A 41 3.13 6.42 -3.14
CA LEU A 41 3.02 6.60 -1.69
C LEU A 41 4.37 6.40 -0.99
N ILE A 42 5.20 5.50 -1.50
CA ILE A 42 6.55 5.31 -0.99
C ILE A 42 7.38 6.56 -1.25
N SER A 43 7.33 7.11 -2.45
CA SER A 43 8.11 8.30 -2.79
C SER A 43 7.65 9.52 -1.98
N GLU A 44 6.39 9.56 -1.57
CA GLU A 44 5.84 10.64 -0.75
C GLU A 44 6.05 10.42 0.75
N GLY A 45 6.57 9.26 1.15
CA GLY A 45 6.89 8.99 2.55
C GLY A 45 5.75 8.44 3.39
N TYR A 46 4.65 8.02 2.78
CA TYR A 46 3.51 7.48 3.53
C TYR A 46 3.64 6.00 3.83
N VAL A 47 4.27 5.26 2.95
CA VAL A 47 4.33 3.80 2.99
C VAL A 47 5.75 3.36 2.69
N LYS A 48 6.12 2.18 3.15
CA LYS A 48 7.40 1.56 2.80
C LYS A 48 7.18 0.07 2.53
N GLU A 49 8.07 -0.52 1.73
CA GLU A 49 8.07 -1.96 1.55
C GLU A 49 8.72 -2.61 2.77
N SER A 50 8.13 -3.69 3.27
CA SER A 50 8.69 -4.41 4.42
C SER A 50 10.03 -5.04 4.04
N THR A 51 11.03 -4.89 4.90
CA THR A 51 12.33 -5.51 4.71
C THR A 51 12.32 -7.00 5.06
N LEU A 52 11.28 -7.46 5.75
CA LEU A 52 11.18 -8.84 6.19
C LEU A 52 10.71 -9.79 5.09
N SER A 53 9.91 -9.28 4.16
CA SER A 53 9.37 -10.10 3.08
C SER A 53 9.07 -9.21 1.87
N SER A 54 9.50 -9.64 0.69
CA SER A 54 9.20 -8.88 -0.53
C SER A 54 7.71 -8.95 -0.84
N GLY A 55 7.19 -7.85 -1.38
CA GLY A 55 5.76 -7.75 -1.72
C GLY A 55 4.87 -7.35 -0.56
N TYR A 56 5.41 -7.18 0.64
CA TYR A 56 4.64 -6.70 1.80
C TYR A 56 4.91 -5.22 2.00
N TYR A 57 3.87 -4.48 2.31
CA TYR A 57 3.93 -3.02 2.50
C TYR A 57 3.34 -2.66 3.85
N VAL A 58 3.91 -1.61 4.45
CA VAL A 58 3.50 -1.15 5.77
C VAL A 58 3.56 0.38 5.79
N ALA A 59 2.68 1.01 6.57
CA ALA A 59 2.70 2.46 6.73
C ALA A 59 3.94 2.89 7.52
N VAL A 60 4.49 4.02 7.12
CA VAL A 60 5.65 4.60 7.79
C VAL A 60 5.28 5.09 9.19
#